data_f1f8f3f667aa62d9b7cdf7d107f8c0fa
#
_entry.id   f1f8f3f667aa62d9b7cdf7d107f8c0fa
#
_cell.length_a   1.000
_cell.length_b   1.000
_cell.length_c   1.000
_cell.angle_alpha   90.00
_cell.angle_beta   90.00
_cell.angle_gamma   90.00
#
_symmetry.space_group_name_H-M   'P 1'
#
loop_
_entity.id
_entity.type
_entity.pdbx_description
1 polymer ?
#
loop_
_entity_poly.entity_id
_entity_poly.type
_entity_poly.pdbx_seq_one_letter_code
_entity_poly.pdbx_strand_id
1 'polypeptide(L)'
;MITTDLSVLSKLQNGLYHVNIPFDLLPAMTTKLPAQNPSDVRERILECASALFYRQGVRAVGVDLVVEKAGVAKTSLYRHFRTKDDLVVAFLEREDVDFWTTWDNVASKHTNDPIGELEAHMHWIGERLSRSNYRGCPQINVAAEFPEQDHPARQVARAHMHGLRSRLSVIAKQLDVAYPDVLATQLALLINGGFVSSELLGTDDATQILLTSVHALVDAARSTK
;
A
#
# COMPACT_ATOMS: atom_id res chain seq x y z
N MET A 1 -30.84 -23.29 -12.07
CA MET A 1 -29.79 -23.64 -13.08
C MET A 1 -29.05 -22.33 -13.38
N ILE A 2 -27.93 -22.06 -12.73
CA ILE A 2 -27.10 -20.88 -12.97
C ILE A 2 -25.92 -21.40 -13.78
N THR A 3 -25.91 -21.11 -15.07
CA THR A 3 -24.80 -21.40 -15.97
C THR A 3 -23.67 -20.43 -15.69
N THR A 4 -22.58 -20.93 -15.10
CA THR A 4 -21.36 -20.17 -14.86
C THR A 4 -20.67 -19.98 -16.20
N ASP A 5 -20.65 -18.74 -16.69
CA ASP A 5 -19.99 -18.34 -17.93
C ASP A 5 -18.47 -18.42 -17.76
N LEU A 6 -17.84 -19.42 -18.37
CA LEU A 6 -16.40 -19.66 -18.37
C LEU A 6 -15.60 -18.53 -19.05
N SER A 7 -16.25 -17.64 -19.80
CA SER A 7 -15.61 -16.50 -20.45
C SER A 7 -15.15 -15.41 -19.44
N VAL A 8 -15.76 -15.37 -18.26
CA VAL A 8 -15.38 -14.43 -17.19
C VAL A 8 -14.11 -14.86 -16.49
N LEU A 9 -13.88 -16.18 -16.38
CA LEU A 9 -12.67 -16.71 -15.72
C LEU A 9 -11.40 -16.51 -16.55
N SER A 10 -11.49 -16.49 -17.89
CA SER A 10 -10.32 -16.25 -18.74
C SER A 10 -9.83 -14.80 -18.74
N LYS A 11 -10.68 -13.85 -18.37
CA LYS A 11 -10.33 -12.42 -18.27
C LYS A 11 -9.69 -12.05 -16.92
N LEU A 12 -9.82 -12.91 -15.92
CA LEU A 12 -9.20 -12.75 -14.60
C LEU A 12 -7.73 -13.19 -14.58
N GLN A 13 -7.26 -13.93 -15.59
CA GLN A 13 -5.87 -14.38 -15.69
C GLN A 13 -4.91 -13.35 -16.30
N ASN A 14 -5.40 -12.21 -16.78
CA ASN A 14 -4.57 -11.15 -17.40
C ASN A 14 -4.44 -9.90 -16.49
N GLY A 15 -4.08 -10.08 -15.23
CA GLY A 15 -3.30 -9.13 -14.43
C GLY A 15 -3.79 -7.68 -14.28
N LEU A 16 -5.11 -7.36 -14.39
CA LEU A 16 -5.56 -5.96 -14.44
C LEU A 16 -6.49 -5.50 -13.31
N TYR A 17 -6.87 -6.36 -12.36
CA TYR A 17 -7.65 -5.93 -11.19
C TYR A 17 -7.31 -6.78 -9.97
N HIS A 18 -6.58 -6.25 -8.98
CA HIS A 18 -6.63 -6.77 -7.63
C HIS A 18 -8.02 -6.48 -7.05
N VAL A 19 -8.95 -7.39 -7.29
CA VAL A 19 -10.22 -7.39 -6.58
C VAL A 19 -9.93 -7.84 -5.16
N ASN A 20 -10.05 -6.94 -4.20
CA ASN A 20 -9.96 -7.23 -2.78
C ASN A 20 -11.21 -8.04 -2.38
N ILE A 21 -11.14 -9.37 -2.56
CA ILE A 21 -12.22 -10.29 -2.19
C ILE A 21 -12.24 -10.32 -0.65
N PRO A 22 -13.37 -10.02 0.01
CA PRO A 22 -13.48 -10.17 1.46
C PRO A 22 -13.16 -11.62 1.85
N PHE A 23 -12.32 -11.79 2.85
CA PHE A 23 -11.85 -13.10 3.36
C PHE A 23 -13.00 -14.04 3.74
N ASP A 24 -14.17 -13.49 4.12
CA ASP A 24 -15.36 -14.23 4.51
C ASP A 24 -16.08 -14.92 3.33
N LEU A 25 -15.68 -14.65 2.10
CA LEU A 25 -16.24 -15.25 0.88
C LEU A 25 -15.33 -16.32 0.25
N LEU A 26 -14.20 -16.67 0.89
CA LEU A 26 -13.38 -17.79 0.43
C LEU A 26 -14.05 -19.11 0.84
N PRO A 27 -14.47 -19.96 -0.11
CA PRO A 27 -15.03 -21.27 0.22
C PRO A 27 -13.95 -22.11 0.91
N ALA A 28 -14.33 -22.84 1.96
CA ALA A 28 -13.48 -23.84 2.62
C ALA A 28 -13.15 -24.96 1.61
N MET A 29 -12.05 -24.81 0.88
CA MET A 29 -11.56 -25.85 -0.04
C MET A 29 -10.80 -26.91 0.74
N THR A 30 -11.51 -27.95 1.22
CA THR A 30 -10.94 -29.22 1.61
C THR A 30 -10.78 -30.10 0.38
N THR A 31 -9.74 -29.91 -0.41
CA THR A 31 -9.28 -30.88 -1.41
C THR A 31 -7.77 -30.99 -1.35
N LYS A 32 -7.30 -32.25 -1.26
CA LYS A 32 -5.88 -32.62 -1.24
C LYS A 32 -5.25 -32.13 -2.55
N LEU A 33 -4.54 -30.99 -2.48
CA LEU A 33 -3.92 -30.33 -3.63
C LEU A 33 -2.75 -31.16 -4.18
N PRO A 34 -2.53 -31.17 -5.52
CA PRO A 34 -1.35 -31.77 -6.14
C PRO A 34 -0.07 -31.08 -5.65
N ALA A 35 1.09 -31.72 -5.84
CA ALA A 35 2.40 -31.20 -5.43
C ALA A 35 2.58 -29.75 -5.92
N GLN A 36 2.58 -28.81 -4.99
CA GLN A 36 2.57 -27.38 -5.31
C GLN A 36 3.97 -26.89 -5.63
N ASN A 37 4.07 -26.03 -6.64
CA ASN A 37 5.29 -25.33 -6.97
C ASN A 37 5.76 -24.52 -5.73
N PRO A 38 7.05 -24.54 -5.35
CA PRO A 38 7.56 -23.76 -4.22
C PRO A 38 7.20 -22.27 -4.28
N SER A 39 7.09 -21.67 -5.47
CA SER A 39 6.63 -20.29 -5.67
C SER A 39 5.20 -20.07 -5.15
N ASP A 40 4.30 -21.04 -5.35
CA ASP A 40 2.90 -20.95 -4.93
C ASP A 40 2.76 -21.02 -3.40
N VAL A 41 3.62 -21.79 -2.75
CA VAL A 41 3.65 -21.92 -1.28
C VAL A 41 4.14 -20.61 -0.65
N ARG A 42 5.23 -20.04 -1.17
CA ARG A 42 5.76 -18.75 -0.71
C ARG A 42 4.72 -17.64 -0.84
N GLU A 43 4.08 -17.59 -1.98
CA GLU A 43 3.07 -16.57 -2.30
C GLU A 43 1.87 -16.68 -1.37
N ARG A 44 1.31 -17.87 -1.15
CA ARG A 44 0.21 -18.09 -0.20
C ARG A 44 0.55 -17.67 1.23
N ILE A 45 1.77 -18.01 1.69
CA ILE A 45 2.23 -17.58 3.02
C ILE A 45 2.26 -16.06 3.09
N LEU A 46 2.83 -15.40 2.08
CA LEU A 46 2.95 -13.94 2.05
C LEU A 46 1.58 -13.26 1.95
N GLU A 47 0.66 -13.78 1.15
CA GLU A 47 -0.70 -13.27 1.02
C GLU A 47 -1.45 -13.34 2.36
N CYS A 48 -1.44 -14.51 3.01
CA CYS A 48 -2.06 -14.69 4.32
C CYS A 48 -1.43 -13.79 5.38
N ALA A 49 -0.10 -13.69 5.40
CA ALA A 49 0.62 -12.83 6.34
C ALA A 49 0.28 -11.37 6.11
N SER A 50 0.26 -10.89 4.85
CA SER A 50 -0.07 -9.51 4.49
C SER A 50 -1.46 -9.13 4.99
N ALA A 51 -2.46 -9.97 4.75
CA ALA A 51 -3.82 -9.74 5.22
C ALA A 51 -3.91 -9.68 6.74
N LEU A 52 -3.23 -10.57 7.45
CA LEU A 52 -3.22 -10.61 8.91
C LEU A 52 -2.46 -9.42 9.50
N PHE A 53 -1.26 -9.13 9.00
CA PHE A 53 -0.42 -8.02 9.48
C PHE A 53 -1.10 -6.67 9.27
N TYR A 54 -1.73 -6.47 8.11
CA TYR A 54 -2.46 -5.25 7.85
C TYR A 54 -3.66 -5.07 8.80
N ARG A 55 -4.43 -6.14 9.04
CA ARG A 55 -5.65 -6.07 9.85
C ARG A 55 -5.39 -6.00 11.36
N GLN A 56 -4.44 -6.77 11.85
CA GLN A 56 -4.26 -7.00 13.29
C GLN A 56 -2.98 -6.38 13.85
N GLY A 57 -2.06 -5.91 12.99
CA GLY A 57 -0.73 -5.48 13.37
C GLY A 57 0.26 -6.64 13.41
N VAL A 58 1.52 -6.32 13.22
CA VAL A 58 2.59 -7.33 13.11
C VAL A 58 2.86 -8.03 14.43
N ARG A 59 2.84 -7.28 15.55
CA ARG A 59 3.15 -7.85 16.88
C ARG A 59 2.07 -8.81 17.36
N ALA A 60 0.81 -8.54 17.05
CA ALA A 60 -0.31 -9.40 17.47
C ALA A 60 -0.39 -10.72 16.69
N VAL A 61 0.16 -10.79 15.49
CA VAL A 61 0.08 -11.95 14.62
C VAL A 61 1.29 -12.87 14.83
N GLY A 62 1.05 -14.05 15.39
CA GLY A 62 2.06 -15.12 15.52
C GLY A 62 2.25 -15.91 14.23
N VAL A 63 3.44 -16.52 14.04
CA VAL A 63 3.74 -17.38 12.89
C VAL A 63 2.77 -18.56 12.81
N ASP A 64 2.34 -19.10 13.96
CA ASP A 64 1.41 -20.22 14.01
C ASP A 64 0.05 -19.91 13.38
N LEU A 65 -0.46 -18.69 13.59
CA LEU A 65 -1.67 -18.21 12.93
C LEU A 65 -1.49 -18.09 11.41
N VAL A 66 -0.32 -17.61 10.97
CA VAL A 66 -0.02 -17.49 9.53
C VAL A 66 -0.01 -18.86 8.86
N VAL A 67 0.68 -19.85 9.44
CA VAL A 67 0.76 -21.21 8.86
C VAL A 67 -0.60 -21.90 8.86
N GLU A 68 -1.40 -21.71 9.91
CA GLU A 68 -2.78 -22.23 9.98
C GLU A 68 -3.62 -21.66 8.83
N LYS A 69 -3.65 -20.34 8.68
CA LYS A 69 -4.45 -19.67 7.64
C LYS A 69 -3.94 -19.94 6.22
N ALA A 70 -2.63 -20.06 6.04
CA ALA A 70 -2.04 -20.43 4.75
C ALA A 70 -2.22 -21.92 4.40
N GLY A 71 -2.63 -22.76 5.35
CA GLY A 71 -2.75 -24.20 5.14
C GLY A 71 -1.42 -24.88 4.81
N VAL A 72 -0.33 -24.46 5.49
CA VAL A 72 1.02 -25.00 5.26
C VAL A 72 1.65 -25.52 6.56
N ALA A 73 2.67 -26.37 6.45
CA ALA A 73 3.46 -26.76 7.62
C ALA A 73 4.39 -25.61 8.05
N LYS A 74 4.65 -25.48 9.35
CA LYS A 74 5.56 -24.47 9.92
C LYS A 74 6.97 -24.55 9.32
N THR A 75 7.45 -25.78 9.04
CA THR A 75 8.73 -26.01 8.35
C THR A 75 8.75 -25.43 6.93
N SER A 76 7.62 -25.42 6.24
CA SER A 76 7.50 -24.81 4.91
C SER A 76 7.61 -23.29 4.98
N LEU A 77 7.02 -22.65 5.99
CA LEU A 77 7.18 -21.20 6.21
C LEU A 77 8.67 -20.85 6.42
N TYR A 78 9.35 -21.54 7.34
CA TYR A 78 10.76 -21.24 7.64
C TYR A 78 11.73 -21.58 6.51
N ARG A 79 11.33 -22.40 5.55
CA ARG A 79 12.10 -22.62 4.32
C ARG A 79 12.10 -21.38 3.42
N HIS A 80 11.03 -20.61 3.42
CA HIS A 80 10.86 -19.41 2.58
C HIS A 80 11.19 -18.10 3.29
N PHE A 81 10.92 -18.05 4.59
CA PHE A 81 11.16 -16.89 5.45
C PHE A 81 11.84 -17.36 6.72
N ARG A 82 13.13 -17.07 6.86
CA ARG A 82 13.95 -17.56 7.99
C ARG A 82 13.46 -17.10 9.34
N THR A 83 12.92 -15.86 9.37
CA THR A 83 12.41 -15.21 10.57
C THR A 83 11.02 -14.62 10.29
N LYS A 84 10.32 -14.24 11.34
CA LYS A 84 9.09 -13.43 11.20
C LYS A 84 9.40 -12.07 10.60
N ASP A 85 10.55 -11.50 10.91
CA ASP A 85 10.96 -10.18 10.42
C ASP A 85 11.21 -10.21 8.90
N ASP A 86 11.77 -11.32 8.36
CA ASP A 86 11.87 -11.49 6.90
C ASP A 86 10.49 -11.51 6.22
N LEU A 87 9.50 -12.11 6.88
CA LEU A 87 8.13 -12.12 6.38
C LEU A 87 7.47 -10.73 6.47
N VAL A 88 7.77 -9.97 7.51
CA VAL A 88 7.33 -8.57 7.67
C VAL A 88 7.95 -7.67 6.60
N VAL A 89 9.24 -7.83 6.35
CA VAL A 89 9.94 -7.11 5.27
C VAL A 89 9.30 -7.42 3.92
N ALA A 90 9.09 -8.71 3.62
CA ALA A 90 8.45 -9.11 2.36
C ALA A 90 7.01 -8.57 2.21
N PHE A 91 6.25 -8.46 3.31
CA PHE A 91 4.95 -7.80 3.33
C PHE A 91 5.07 -6.33 2.93
N LEU A 92 5.98 -5.57 3.55
CA LEU A 92 6.16 -4.15 3.25
C LEU A 92 6.69 -3.91 1.82
N GLU A 93 7.59 -4.76 1.33
CA GLU A 93 8.08 -4.71 -0.04
C GLU A 93 6.97 -4.96 -1.07
N ARG A 94 6.04 -5.87 -0.78
CA ARG A 94 4.84 -6.09 -1.61
C ARG A 94 3.96 -4.85 -1.65
N GLU A 95 3.65 -4.27 -0.49
CA GLU A 95 2.87 -3.04 -0.40
C GLU A 95 3.54 -1.88 -1.16
N ASP A 96 4.86 -1.83 -1.14
CA ASP A 96 5.65 -0.86 -1.92
C ASP A 96 5.46 -1.05 -3.42
N VAL A 97 5.59 -2.28 -3.92
CA VAL A 97 5.39 -2.59 -5.34
C VAL A 97 3.99 -2.16 -5.79
N ASP A 98 2.95 -2.50 -5.02
CA ASP A 98 1.57 -2.16 -5.34
C ASP A 98 1.33 -0.64 -5.32
N PHE A 99 1.88 0.04 -4.32
CA PHE A 99 1.78 1.49 -4.19
C PHE A 99 2.46 2.21 -5.34
N TRP A 100 3.73 1.87 -5.63
CA TRP A 100 4.51 2.55 -6.68
C TRP A 100 4.01 2.21 -8.08
N THR A 101 3.52 0.99 -8.31
CA THR A 101 2.88 0.64 -9.58
C THR A 101 1.66 1.52 -9.84
N THR A 102 0.84 1.75 -8.83
CA THR A 102 -0.33 2.63 -8.96
C THR A 102 0.08 4.08 -9.13
N TRP A 103 1.08 4.55 -8.37
CA TRP A 103 1.65 5.90 -8.52
C TRP A 103 2.12 6.15 -9.95
N ASP A 104 2.95 5.25 -10.49
CA ASP A 104 3.52 5.38 -11.83
C ASP A 104 2.42 5.32 -12.92
N ASN A 105 1.38 4.53 -12.72
CA ASN A 105 0.20 4.50 -13.60
C ASN A 105 -0.58 5.82 -13.59
N VAL A 106 -0.71 6.49 -12.44
CA VAL A 106 -1.32 7.82 -12.36
C VAL A 106 -0.43 8.84 -13.06
N ALA A 107 0.85 8.90 -12.73
CA ALA A 107 1.81 9.85 -13.31
C ALA A 107 1.88 9.75 -14.84
N SER A 108 1.85 8.53 -15.38
CA SER A 108 1.94 8.30 -16.84
C SER A 108 0.85 8.97 -17.68
N LYS A 109 -0.29 9.31 -17.07
CA LYS A 109 -1.44 9.95 -17.71
C LYS A 109 -1.37 11.48 -17.70
N HIS A 110 -0.43 12.07 -16.97
CA HIS A 110 -0.31 13.51 -16.74
C HIS A 110 1.04 14.08 -17.19
N THR A 111 1.57 13.58 -18.30
CA THR A 111 2.84 14.04 -18.87
C THR A 111 2.78 15.54 -19.17
N ASN A 112 3.72 16.32 -18.61
CA ASN A 112 3.79 17.79 -18.71
C ASN A 112 2.61 18.55 -18.06
N ASP A 113 1.86 17.92 -17.18
CA ASP A 113 0.80 18.53 -16.39
C ASP A 113 1.03 18.26 -14.88
N PRO A 114 1.97 18.95 -14.23
CA PRO A 114 2.34 18.69 -12.85
C PRO A 114 1.23 19.00 -11.83
N ILE A 115 0.32 19.93 -12.14
CA ILE A 115 -0.86 20.20 -11.28
C ILE A 115 -1.86 19.06 -11.42
N GLY A 116 -2.21 18.69 -12.65
CA GLY A 116 -3.11 17.56 -12.89
C GLY A 116 -2.56 16.24 -12.33
N GLU A 117 -1.24 16.04 -12.35
CA GLU A 117 -0.60 14.87 -11.71
C GLU A 117 -0.81 14.90 -10.18
N LEU A 118 -0.59 16.02 -9.52
CA LEU A 118 -0.83 16.16 -8.09
C LEU A 118 -2.31 15.92 -7.73
N GLU A 119 -3.22 16.53 -8.48
CA GLU A 119 -4.67 16.35 -8.28
C GLU A 119 -5.07 14.88 -8.44
N ALA A 120 -4.58 14.22 -9.49
CA ALA A 120 -4.86 12.81 -9.73
C ALA A 120 -4.32 11.89 -8.62
N HIS A 121 -3.14 12.21 -8.07
CA HIS A 121 -2.63 11.51 -6.89
C HIS A 121 -3.52 11.75 -5.66
N MET A 122 -4.03 12.97 -5.44
CA MET A 122 -4.93 13.25 -4.32
C MET A 122 -6.26 12.54 -4.47
N HIS A 123 -6.82 12.45 -5.67
CA HIS A 123 -8.01 11.64 -5.94
C HIS A 123 -7.79 10.18 -5.61
N TRP A 124 -6.73 9.56 -6.13
CA TRP A 124 -6.40 8.16 -5.84
C TRP A 124 -6.17 7.92 -4.34
N ILE A 125 -5.45 8.81 -3.65
CA ILE A 125 -5.23 8.71 -2.20
C ILE A 125 -6.56 8.85 -1.45
N GLY A 126 -7.39 9.84 -1.80
CA GLY A 126 -8.70 10.03 -1.18
C GLY A 126 -9.63 8.82 -1.34
N GLU A 127 -9.67 8.23 -2.53
CA GLU A 127 -10.38 6.97 -2.76
C GLU A 127 -9.87 5.82 -1.87
N ARG A 128 -8.54 5.75 -1.66
CA ARG A 128 -7.93 4.76 -0.77
C ARG A 128 -8.33 4.99 0.69
N LEU A 129 -8.36 6.24 1.15
CA LEU A 129 -8.77 6.62 2.51
C LEU A 129 -10.24 6.30 2.79
N SER A 130 -11.09 6.38 1.77
CA SER A 130 -12.55 6.14 1.88
C SER A 130 -12.94 4.66 1.90
N ARG A 131 -12.00 3.72 1.76
CA ARG A 131 -12.32 2.29 1.77
C ARG A 131 -12.72 1.83 3.16
N SER A 132 -13.78 1.04 3.26
CA SER A 132 -14.30 0.51 4.54
C SER A 132 -13.31 -0.38 5.30
N ASN A 133 -12.34 -0.96 4.60
CA ASN A 133 -11.29 -1.80 5.17
C ASN A 133 -9.94 -1.07 5.33
N TYR A 134 -9.92 0.25 5.12
CA TYR A 134 -8.70 1.04 5.27
C TYR A 134 -8.27 1.09 6.74
N ARG A 135 -6.99 0.85 6.99
CA ARG A 135 -6.39 0.83 8.33
C ARG A 135 -5.07 1.62 8.39
N GLY A 136 -4.94 2.61 7.56
CA GLY A 136 -3.72 3.43 7.51
C GLY A 136 -2.67 2.90 6.53
N CYS A 137 -1.53 3.60 6.49
CA CYS A 137 -0.38 3.21 5.67
C CYS A 137 0.36 2.03 6.33
N PRO A 138 0.55 0.89 5.65
CA PRO A 138 1.29 -0.25 6.20
C PRO A 138 2.69 0.11 6.67
N GLN A 139 3.39 0.95 5.92
CA GLN A 139 4.76 1.40 6.23
C GLN A 139 4.82 2.16 7.56
N ILE A 140 3.88 3.08 7.79
CA ILE A 140 3.80 3.87 9.03
C ILE A 140 3.39 2.97 10.19
N ASN A 141 2.36 2.14 9.99
CA ASN A 141 1.83 1.27 11.05
C ASN A 141 2.92 0.31 11.54
N VAL A 142 3.61 -0.37 10.64
CA VAL A 142 4.67 -1.30 11.00
C VAL A 142 5.86 -0.57 11.64
N ALA A 143 6.28 0.58 11.10
CA ALA A 143 7.37 1.36 11.71
C ALA A 143 7.06 1.79 13.15
N ALA A 144 5.79 2.05 13.47
CA ALA A 144 5.37 2.40 14.83
C ALA A 144 5.41 1.23 15.81
N GLU A 145 5.30 -0.02 15.32
CA GLU A 145 5.37 -1.21 16.15
C GLU A 145 6.81 -1.58 16.57
N PHE A 146 7.84 -1.08 15.89
CA PHE A 146 9.25 -1.39 16.18
C PHE A 146 9.98 -0.15 16.69
N PRO A 147 10.40 -0.11 17.98
CA PRO A 147 11.15 1.02 18.55
C PRO A 147 12.61 1.07 18.05
N GLU A 148 13.18 -0.06 17.66
CA GLU A 148 14.57 -0.18 17.23
C GLU A 148 14.78 0.53 15.89
N GLN A 149 15.66 1.55 15.86
CA GLN A 149 15.87 2.40 14.68
C GLN A 149 16.49 1.65 13.49
N ASP A 150 17.25 0.61 13.74
CA ASP A 150 17.93 -0.24 12.76
C ASP A 150 17.13 -1.47 12.34
N HIS A 151 15.90 -1.64 12.86
CA HIS A 151 15.05 -2.77 12.50
C HIS A 151 14.79 -2.81 10.97
N PRO A 152 14.95 -3.98 10.30
CA PRO A 152 14.82 -4.09 8.84
C PRO A 152 13.50 -3.54 8.30
N ALA A 153 12.38 -3.80 8.96
CA ALA A 153 11.08 -3.26 8.56
C ALA A 153 11.03 -1.73 8.60
N ARG A 154 11.74 -1.07 9.56
CA ARG A 154 11.84 0.39 9.60
C ARG A 154 12.70 0.94 8.47
N GLN A 155 13.68 0.17 8.00
CA GLN A 155 14.49 0.58 6.83
C GLN A 155 13.63 0.60 5.55
N VAL A 156 12.76 -0.41 5.35
CA VAL A 156 11.80 -0.41 4.23
C VAL A 156 10.84 0.78 4.33
N ALA A 157 10.24 1.00 5.49
CA ALA A 157 9.36 2.13 5.71
C ALA A 157 10.05 3.49 5.45
N ARG A 158 11.29 3.64 5.88
CA ARG A 158 12.09 4.85 5.63
C ARG A 158 12.37 5.04 4.14
N ALA A 159 12.72 3.96 3.42
CA ALA A 159 12.94 4.01 1.98
C ALA A 159 11.67 4.46 1.24
N HIS A 160 10.50 3.93 1.63
CA HIS A 160 9.20 4.37 1.11
C HIS A 160 8.98 5.88 1.31
N MET A 161 9.19 6.40 2.53
CA MET A 161 9.01 7.84 2.81
C MET A 161 9.96 8.72 1.99
N HIS A 162 11.21 8.30 1.84
CA HIS A 162 12.16 8.98 0.97
C HIS A 162 11.74 8.91 -0.50
N GLY A 163 11.22 7.77 -0.96
CA GLY A 163 10.68 7.58 -2.30
C GLY A 163 9.52 8.53 -2.59
N LEU A 164 8.57 8.65 -1.66
CA LEU A 164 7.43 9.58 -1.78
C LEU A 164 7.92 11.03 -1.92
N ARG A 165 8.78 11.48 -1.01
CA ARG A 165 9.33 12.85 -1.07
C ARG A 165 10.10 13.10 -2.36
N SER A 166 10.89 12.14 -2.84
CA SER A 166 11.66 12.28 -4.07
C SER A 166 10.77 12.42 -5.31
N ARG A 167 9.70 11.63 -5.42
CA ARG A 167 8.73 11.72 -6.52
C ARG A 167 7.98 13.04 -6.49
N LEU A 168 7.56 13.50 -5.32
CA LEU A 168 6.93 14.80 -5.14
C LEU A 168 7.90 15.96 -5.46
N SER A 169 9.21 15.81 -5.19
CA SER A 169 10.22 16.80 -5.60
C SER A 169 10.35 16.91 -7.13
N VAL A 170 10.22 15.79 -7.85
CA VAL A 170 10.20 15.82 -9.32
C VAL A 170 9.02 16.63 -9.84
N ILE A 171 7.83 16.42 -9.29
CA ILE A 171 6.62 17.18 -9.66
C ILE A 171 6.79 18.66 -9.28
N ALA A 172 7.23 18.95 -8.04
CA ALA A 172 7.39 20.30 -7.53
C ALA A 172 8.37 21.15 -8.36
N LYS A 173 9.43 20.54 -8.90
CA LYS A 173 10.40 21.22 -9.79
C LYS A 173 9.81 21.67 -11.12
N GLN A 174 8.67 21.13 -11.53
CA GLN A 174 7.95 21.53 -12.74
C GLN A 174 6.92 22.64 -12.47
N LEU A 175 6.69 23.01 -11.21
CA LEU A 175 5.61 23.93 -10.79
C LEU A 175 6.04 25.40 -10.70
N ASP A 176 7.19 25.81 -11.17
CA ASP A 176 7.66 27.20 -11.08
C ASP A 176 7.50 27.81 -9.66
N VAL A 177 8.03 27.13 -8.64
CA VAL A 177 8.03 27.56 -7.22
C VAL A 177 9.44 27.84 -6.74
N ALA A 178 9.59 28.72 -5.72
CA ALA A 178 10.90 29.15 -5.23
C ALA A 178 11.68 27.99 -4.56
N TYR A 179 11.00 27.15 -3.79
CA TYR A 179 11.61 26.12 -2.95
C TYR A 179 10.94 24.74 -3.19
N PRO A 180 11.19 24.05 -4.33
CA PRO A 180 10.48 22.82 -4.69
C PRO A 180 10.70 21.67 -3.69
N ASP A 181 11.86 21.56 -3.07
CA ASP A 181 12.13 20.50 -2.08
C ASP A 181 11.40 20.75 -0.74
N VAL A 182 11.14 22.01 -0.40
CA VAL A 182 10.30 22.38 0.76
C VAL A 182 8.85 21.99 0.47
N LEU A 183 8.33 22.39 -0.69
CA LEU A 183 6.99 22.02 -1.13
C LEU A 183 6.80 20.51 -1.17
N ALA A 184 7.75 19.76 -1.73
CA ALA A 184 7.72 18.31 -1.75
C ALA A 184 7.63 17.69 -0.34
N THR A 185 8.36 18.27 0.62
CA THR A 185 8.30 17.82 2.02
C THR A 185 6.95 18.14 2.67
N GLN A 186 6.39 19.32 2.41
CA GLN A 186 5.06 19.71 2.90
C GLN A 186 3.96 18.79 2.33
N LEU A 187 4.01 18.50 1.03
CA LEU A 187 3.09 17.57 0.36
C LEU A 187 3.22 16.15 0.94
N ALA A 188 4.45 15.67 1.19
CA ALA A 188 4.66 14.36 1.81
C ALA A 188 4.09 14.30 3.23
N LEU A 189 4.23 15.36 4.02
CA LEU A 189 3.65 15.46 5.36
C LEU A 189 2.12 15.51 5.32
N LEU A 190 1.53 16.24 4.37
CA LEU A 190 0.10 16.29 4.15
C LEU A 190 -0.47 14.90 3.82
N ILE A 191 0.12 14.21 2.85
CA ILE A 191 -0.28 12.86 2.43
C ILE A 191 -0.18 11.87 3.60
N ASN A 192 0.94 11.87 4.30
CA ASN A 192 1.14 10.99 5.46
C ASN A 192 0.19 11.34 6.61
N GLY A 193 -0.10 12.62 6.82
CA GLY A 193 -1.13 13.06 7.76
C GLY A 193 -2.50 12.50 7.39
N GLY A 194 -2.89 12.55 6.13
CA GLY A 194 -4.11 11.92 5.62
C GLY A 194 -4.13 10.41 5.90
N PHE A 195 -3.06 9.70 5.61
CA PHE A 195 -2.96 8.25 5.86
C PHE A 195 -3.11 7.85 7.32
N VAL A 196 -2.74 8.71 8.26
CA VAL A 196 -2.77 8.39 9.70
C VAL A 196 -4.04 8.87 10.37
N SER A 197 -4.60 10.02 9.96
CA SER A 197 -5.60 10.75 10.74
C SER A 197 -6.98 10.85 10.11
N SER A 198 -7.17 10.55 8.82
CA SER A 198 -8.46 10.77 8.14
C SER A 198 -9.62 10.01 8.80
N GLU A 199 -9.43 8.75 9.18
CA GLU A 199 -10.44 7.96 9.87
C GLU A 199 -10.77 8.56 11.25
N LEU A 200 -9.74 8.93 12.02
CA LEU A 200 -9.89 9.47 13.38
C LEU A 200 -10.54 10.86 13.38
N LEU A 201 -10.33 11.64 12.33
CA LEU A 201 -10.94 12.96 12.18
C LEU A 201 -12.38 12.89 11.66
N GLY A 202 -12.84 11.72 11.18
CA GLY A 202 -14.19 11.54 10.65
C GLY A 202 -14.44 12.41 9.42
N THR A 203 -13.46 12.51 8.51
CA THR A 203 -13.58 13.36 7.33
C THR A 203 -14.50 12.72 6.29
N ASP A 204 -15.65 13.33 6.03
CA ASP A 204 -16.62 12.85 5.04
C ASP A 204 -16.10 12.94 3.60
N ASP A 205 -15.19 13.87 3.32
CA ASP A 205 -14.57 14.06 2.00
C ASP A 205 -13.06 14.31 2.11
N ALA A 206 -12.31 13.25 2.37
CA ALA A 206 -10.85 13.31 2.45
C ALA A 206 -10.23 13.77 1.12
N THR A 207 -10.83 13.44 -0.02
CA THR A 207 -10.35 13.85 -1.35
C THR A 207 -10.37 15.35 -1.49
N GLN A 208 -11.51 15.98 -1.20
CA GLN A 208 -11.66 17.44 -1.33
C GLN A 208 -10.73 18.21 -0.38
N ILE A 209 -10.54 17.69 0.84
CA ILE A 209 -9.60 18.28 1.80
C ILE A 209 -8.16 18.20 1.29
N LEU A 210 -7.74 17.05 0.75
CA LEU A 210 -6.41 16.90 0.17
C LEU A 210 -6.20 17.84 -1.02
N LEU A 211 -7.15 17.93 -1.95
CA LEU A 211 -7.10 18.80 -3.11
C LEU A 211 -6.97 20.29 -2.69
N THR A 212 -7.86 20.74 -1.81
CA THR A 212 -7.82 22.13 -1.32
C THR A 212 -6.49 22.45 -0.64
N SER A 213 -5.96 21.52 0.16
CA SER A 213 -4.69 21.70 0.86
C SER A 213 -3.50 21.74 -0.10
N VAL A 214 -3.50 20.87 -1.14
CA VAL A 214 -2.46 20.88 -2.18
C VAL A 214 -2.44 22.22 -2.93
N HIS A 215 -3.60 22.72 -3.37
CA HIS A 215 -3.69 23.99 -4.04
C HIS A 215 -3.18 25.13 -3.15
N ALA A 216 -3.58 25.18 -1.88
CA ALA A 216 -3.12 26.21 -0.94
C ALA A 216 -1.58 26.19 -0.76
N LEU A 217 -0.97 24.98 -0.66
CA LEU A 217 0.49 24.83 -0.56
C LEU A 217 1.22 25.29 -1.82
N VAL A 218 0.70 24.93 -3.01
CA VAL A 218 1.28 25.33 -4.30
C VAL A 218 1.19 26.83 -4.49
N ASP A 219 0.04 27.45 -4.22
CA ASP A 219 -0.17 28.90 -4.36
C ASP A 219 0.71 29.69 -3.39
N ALA A 220 0.83 29.23 -2.14
CA ALA A 220 1.75 29.83 -1.18
C ALA A 220 3.21 29.73 -1.65
N ALA A 221 3.62 28.59 -2.20
CA ALA A 221 4.99 28.37 -2.70
C ALA A 221 5.31 29.24 -3.94
N ARG A 222 4.31 29.57 -4.77
CA ARG A 222 4.44 30.50 -5.90
C ARG A 222 4.55 31.96 -5.45
N SER A 223 3.78 32.32 -4.44
CA SER A 223 3.76 33.71 -3.92
C SER A 223 5.04 34.11 -3.20
N THR A 224 5.91 33.17 -2.85
CA THR A 224 7.19 33.40 -2.17
C THR A 224 8.32 33.77 -3.15
N LYS A 225 8.05 33.77 -4.46
CA LYS A 225 8.95 34.22 -5.52
C LYS A 225 8.97 35.74 -5.63
#